data_81c5e8e6899b9f38b02c72fe94045f00
#
_entry.id   81c5e8e6899b9f38b02c72fe94045f00
#
_cell.length_a   1.000
_cell.length_b   1.000
_cell.length_c   1.000
_cell.angle_alpha   90.00
_cell.angle_beta   90.00
_cell.angle_gamma   90.00
#
_symmetry.space_group_name_H-M   'P 1'
#
loop_
_entity.id
_entity.type
_entity.pdbx_description
1 polymer ?
#
loop_
_entity_poly.entity_id
_entity_poly.type
_entity_poly.pdbx_seq_one_letter_code
_entity_poly.pdbx_strand_id
1 'polypeptide(L)' 'MKNDLEGRIRTLVADHLGVDIEEVTPDASILDDLGADSLDVVELVMSLEDTFDIEVEDDDVEGMRTIGDIQQYVIGHIS' A
#
# COMPACT_ATOMS: atom_id res chain seq x y z
N MET A 1 -13.26 10.24 -3.29
CA MET A 1 -13.17 9.89 -4.71
C MET A 1 -12.07 8.88 -4.93
N LYS A 2 -12.23 7.99 -5.88
CA LYS A 2 -11.29 6.91 -6.14
C LYS A 2 -9.88 7.43 -6.43
N ASN A 3 -9.78 8.46 -7.27
CA ASN A 3 -8.48 9.03 -7.63
C ASN A 3 -7.77 9.64 -6.41
N ASP A 4 -8.54 10.26 -5.51
CA ASP A 4 -7.98 10.82 -4.29
C ASP A 4 -7.45 9.74 -3.38
N LEU A 5 -8.17 8.62 -3.27
CA LEU A 5 -7.73 7.48 -2.47
C LEU A 5 -6.46 6.87 -3.03
N GLU A 6 -6.40 6.70 -4.33
CA GLU A 6 -5.20 6.16 -4.97
C GLU A 6 -3.99 7.05 -4.69
N GLY A 7 -4.16 8.36 -4.80
CA GLY A 7 -3.09 9.31 -4.51
C GLY A 7 -2.67 9.28 -3.06
N ARG A 8 -3.63 9.19 -2.14
CA ARG A 8 -3.33 9.11 -0.71
C ARG A 8 -2.55 7.85 -0.37
N ILE A 9 -2.91 6.73 -0.96
CA ILE A 9 -2.21 5.47 -0.77
C ILE A 9 -0.78 5.58 -1.27
N ARG A 10 -0.58 6.15 -2.45
CA ARG A 10 0.75 6.34 -3.02
C ARG A 10 1.62 7.23 -2.12
N THR A 11 1.05 8.32 -1.63
CA THR A 11 1.77 9.23 -0.74
C THR A 11 2.18 8.54 0.55
N LEU A 12 1.25 7.76 1.13
CA LEU A 12 1.53 7.03 2.35
C LEU A 12 2.66 6.02 2.15
N VAL A 13 2.61 5.28 1.04
CA VAL A 13 3.65 4.30 0.73
C VAL A 13 5.00 4.98 0.52
N ALA A 14 5.02 6.07 -0.25
CA ALA A 14 6.26 6.81 -0.51
C ALA A 14 6.89 7.30 0.79
N ASP A 15 6.08 7.88 1.67
CA ASP A 15 6.56 8.39 2.95
C ASP A 15 7.06 7.27 3.84
N HIS A 16 6.33 6.16 3.87
CA HIS A 16 6.67 5.05 4.76
C HIS A 16 7.97 4.37 4.34
N LEU A 17 8.16 4.19 3.03
CA LEU A 17 9.34 3.51 2.50
C LEU A 17 10.51 4.46 2.19
N GLY A 18 10.27 5.77 2.26
CA GLY A 18 11.31 6.74 1.99
C GLY A 18 11.74 6.80 0.53
N VAL A 19 10.80 6.58 -0.38
CA VAL A 19 11.05 6.64 -1.83
C VAL A 19 10.27 7.79 -2.44
N ASP A 20 10.63 8.17 -3.68
CA ASP A 20 9.90 9.20 -4.41
C ASP A 20 8.53 8.68 -4.83
N ILE A 21 7.54 9.56 -4.76
CA ILE A 21 6.18 9.18 -5.13
C ILE A 21 6.09 8.75 -6.59
N GLU A 22 6.99 9.23 -7.43
CA GLU A 22 7.03 8.84 -8.84
C GLU A 22 7.41 7.38 -9.02
N GLU A 23 8.09 6.78 -8.05
CA GLU A 23 8.44 5.37 -8.07
C GLU A 23 7.27 4.48 -7.66
N VAL A 24 6.27 5.06 -7.00
CA VAL A 24 5.11 4.32 -6.48
C VAL A 24 4.03 4.27 -7.55
N THR A 25 4.23 3.40 -8.53
CA THR A 25 3.27 3.18 -9.62
C THR A 25 2.46 1.91 -9.34
N PRO A 26 1.28 1.75 -9.95
CA PRO A 26 0.48 0.55 -9.71
C PRO A 26 1.20 -0.76 -10.01
N ASP A 27 2.11 -0.74 -10.98
CA ASP A 27 2.86 -1.93 -11.37
C ASP A 27 4.09 -2.18 -10.50
N ALA A 28 4.47 -1.23 -9.67
CA ALA A 28 5.67 -1.35 -8.85
C ALA A 28 5.52 -2.47 -7.82
N SER A 29 6.52 -3.34 -7.76
CA SER A 29 6.59 -4.37 -6.74
C SER A 29 7.17 -3.77 -5.47
N ILE A 30 6.50 -4.00 -4.34
CA ILE A 30 6.94 -3.44 -3.06
C ILE A 30 8.31 -3.98 -2.69
N LEU A 31 8.51 -5.27 -2.86
CA LEU A 31 9.77 -5.92 -2.48
C LEU A 31 10.88 -5.70 -3.49
N ASP A 32 10.56 -5.81 -4.78
CA ASP A 32 11.58 -5.78 -5.84
C ASP A 32 11.89 -4.38 -6.33
N ASP A 33 10.86 -3.56 -6.56
CA ASP A 33 11.05 -2.23 -7.15
C ASP A 33 11.29 -1.17 -6.09
N LEU A 34 10.62 -1.28 -4.95
CA LEU A 34 10.73 -0.29 -3.89
C LEU A 34 11.70 -0.69 -2.78
N GLY A 35 12.22 -1.90 -2.86
CA GLY A 35 13.27 -2.35 -1.94
C GLY A 35 12.81 -2.60 -0.52
N ALA A 36 11.53 -2.75 -0.27
CA ALA A 36 11.00 -3.05 1.05
C ALA A 36 11.20 -4.53 1.39
N ASP A 37 11.35 -4.84 2.67
CA ASP A 37 11.37 -6.24 3.10
C ASP A 37 10.00 -6.61 3.70
N SER A 38 9.88 -7.86 4.18
CA SER A 38 8.61 -8.35 4.71
C SER A 38 8.13 -7.54 5.92
N LEU A 39 9.05 -7.11 6.76
CA LEU A 39 8.70 -6.30 7.92
C LEU A 39 8.17 -4.93 7.50
N ASP A 40 8.79 -4.33 6.49
CA ASP A 40 8.32 -3.05 5.96
C ASP A 40 6.89 -3.18 5.43
N VAL A 41 6.59 -4.30 4.75
CA VAL A 41 5.25 -4.55 4.23
C VAL A 41 4.24 -4.64 5.37
N VAL A 42 4.57 -5.35 6.44
CA VAL A 42 3.69 -5.48 7.61
C VAL A 42 3.43 -4.11 8.23
N GLU A 43 4.47 -3.32 8.42
CA GLU A 43 4.32 -1.98 9.01
C GLU A 43 3.51 -1.06 8.10
N LEU A 44 3.73 -1.16 6.79
CA LEU A 44 2.96 -0.39 5.83
C LEU A 44 1.48 -0.73 5.91
N VAL A 45 1.16 -2.01 5.98
CA VAL A 45 -0.22 -2.47 6.09
C VAL A 45 -0.86 -1.94 7.36
N MET A 46 -0.13 -1.96 8.48
CA MET A 46 -0.64 -1.42 9.74
C MET A 46 -0.96 0.07 9.63
N SER A 47 -0.10 0.82 8.93
CA SER A 47 -0.35 2.25 8.68
C SER A 47 -1.60 2.45 7.82
N LEU A 48 -1.81 1.59 6.83
CA LEU A 48 -3.00 1.64 5.99
C LEU A 48 -4.27 1.36 6.81
N GLU A 49 -4.20 0.39 7.69
CA GLU A 49 -5.33 0.07 8.56
C GLU A 49 -5.72 1.26 9.44
N ASP A 50 -4.74 1.93 10.02
CA ASP A 50 -4.97 3.08 10.87
C ASP A 50 -5.49 4.28 10.07
N THR A 51 -4.89 4.53 8.92
CA THR A 51 -5.21 5.72 8.13
C THR A 51 -6.61 5.63 7.52
N PHE A 52 -6.98 4.44 7.04
CA PHE A 52 -8.26 4.25 6.33
C PHE A 52 -9.31 3.52 7.17
N ASP A 53 -8.98 3.19 8.41
CA ASP A 53 -9.89 2.51 9.34
C ASP A 53 -10.44 1.21 8.75
N ILE A 54 -9.54 0.37 8.27
CA ILE A 54 -9.86 -0.95 7.70
C ILE A 54 -9.06 -2.02 8.42
N GLU A 55 -9.49 -3.27 8.26
CA GLU A 55 -8.75 -4.42 8.76
C GLU A 55 -8.22 -5.23 7.59
N VAL A 56 -6.95 -5.61 7.66
CA VAL A 56 -6.31 -6.44 6.64
C VAL A 56 -5.87 -7.75 7.31
N GLU A 57 -6.35 -8.85 6.78
CA GLU A 57 -6.00 -10.17 7.31
C GLU A 57 -4.61 -10.58 6.81
N ASP A 58 -3.94 -11.45 7.58
CA ASP A 58 -2.60 -11.90 7.22
C ASP A 58 -2.56 -12.55 5.84
N ASP A 59 -3.58 -13.32 5.51
CA ASP A 59 -3.67 -13.95 4.20
C ASP A 59 -3.73 -12.93 3.06
N ASP A 60 -4.41 -11.81 3.31
CA ASP A 60 -4.51 -10.75 2.33
C ASP A 60 -3.20 -10.00 2.16
N VAL A 61 -2.43 -9.87 3.25
CA VAL A 61 -1.10 -9.24 3.19
C VAL A 61 -0.19 -10.01 2.25
N GLU A 62 -0.26 -11.33 2.29
CA GLU A 62 0.57 -12.17 1.41
C GLU A 62 0.26 -11.96 -0.06
N GLY A 63 -0.97 -11.55 -0.39
CA GLY A 63 -1.38 -11.26 -1.76
C GLY A 63 -1.03 -9.86 -2.23
N MET A 64 -0.59 -8.99 -1.34
CA MET A 64 -0.27 -7.61 -1.67
C MET A 64 1.18 -7.48 -2.14
N ARG A 65 1.41 -7.66 -3.43
CA ARG A 65 2.75 -7.65 -4.02
C ARG A 65 3.09 -6.33 -4.72
N THR A 66 2.09 -5.69 -5.28
CA THR A 66 2.27 -4.43 -6.00
C THR A 66 1.44 -3.34 -5.36
N ILE A 67 1.75 -2.10 -5.74
CA ILE A 67 0.98 -0.96 -5.26
C ILE A 67 -0.48 -1.06 -5.72
N GLY A 68 -0.70 -1.56 -6.95
CA GLY A 68 -2.04 -1.77 -7.47
C GLY A 68 -2.86 -2.73 -6.60
N ASP A 69 -2.23 -3.79 -6.10
CA ASP A 69 -2.89 -4.73 -5.20
C ASP A 69 -3.36 -4.04 -3.92
N ILE A 70 -2.50 -3.19 -3.35
CA ILE A 70 -2.83 -2.43 -2.15
C ILE A 70 -3.98 -1.47 -2.41
N GLN A 71 -3.90 -0.75 -3.52
CA GLN A 71 -4.94 0.22 -3.89
C GLN A 71 -6.29 -0.46 -4.04
N GLN A 72 -6.33 -1.57 -4.74
CA GLN A 72 -7.58 -2.31 -4.96
C GLN A 72 -8.15 -2.84 -3.64
N TYR A 73 -7.29 -3.32 -2.77
CA TYR A 73 -7.74 -3.83 -1.48
C TYR A 73 -8.38 -2.72 -0.65
N VAL A 74 -7.68 -1.60 -0.52
CA VAL A 74 -8.16 -0.48 0.29
C VAL A 74 -9.47 0.07 -0.28
N ILE A 75 -9.50 0.30 -1.59
CA ILE A 75 -10.70 0.85 -2.24
C ILE A 75 -11.89 -0.08 -2.06
N GLY A 76 -11.67 -1.38 -2.14
CA GLY A 76 -12.73 -2.36 -1.98
C GLY A 76 -13.26 -2.51 -0.56
N HIS A 77 -12.50 -2.05 0.44
CA HIS A 77 -12.87 -2.19 1.85
C HIS A 77 -13.34 -0.88 2.50
N ILE A 78 -13.19 0.23 1.81
CA ILE A 78 -13.73 1.52 2.27
C ILE A 78 -15.17 1.63 1.79
N SER A 79 -16.08 1.84 2.71
CA SER A 79 -17.50 1.93 2.35
C SER A 79 -17.90 3.36 2.06
#